data_e35de7445126d496feb91c122cd277db
#
_entry.id   e35de7445126d496feb91c122cd277db
#
_cell.length_a   1.000
_cell.length_b   1.000
_cell.length_c   1.000
_cell.angle_alpha   90.00
_cell.angle_beta   90.00
_cell.angle_gamma   90.00
#
_symmetry.space_group_name_H-M   'P 1'
#
loop_
_entity.id
_entity.type
_entity.pdbx_description
1 polymer ?
#
loop_
_entity_poly.entity_id
_entity_poly.type
_entity_poly.pdbx_seq_one_letter_code
_entity_poly.pdbx_strand_id
1 'polypeptide(L)'
;CHINLHKTFCIPHGGGGPGMGPIACAKHLKDFLPTHQHLGDLNSSKGMGSVSAAPWGSASILVISWMYIKMMGSKGLKSASRISILNANYISKKLSEKYKVLYTGKNGNVAHECIIDIRPIKEKSSITEEDIAKRLIDYGYHAPTMSWPVSGTIMIEPTESENLEEIDRF
;
A
#
# COMPACT_ATOMS: atom_id res chain seq x y z
N CYS A 1 9.61 1.96 -13.26
CA CYS A 1 9.31 1.87 -11.83
C CYS A 1 8.42 3.03 -11.41
N HIS A 2 7.36 2.76 -10.69
CA HIS A 2 6.45 3.75 -10.11
C HIS A 2 6.51 3.63 -8.58
N ILE A 3 6.61 4.76 -7.89
CA ILE A 3 6.73 4.82 -6.44
C ILE A 3 5.53 5.56 -5.86
N ASN A 4 4.78 4.91 -5.00
CA ASN A 4 3.67 5.53 -4.26
C ASN A 4 4.19 6.15 -2.96
N LEU A 5 4.41 7.45 -2.93
CA LEU A 5 4.90 8.14 -1.73
C LEU A 5 3.91 8.11 -0.57
N HIS A 6 2.61 7.96 -0.84
CA HIS A 6 1.56 7.83 0.17
C HIS A 6 1.50 6.44 0.85
N LYS A 7 2.45 5.58 0.56
CA LYS A 7 2.66 4.30 1.25
C LYS A 7 3.90 4.40 2.13
N THR A 8 5.02 3.88 1.69
CA THR A 8 6.27 3.82 2.48
C THR A 8 6.86 5.18 2.87
N PHE A 9 6.58 6.25 2.11
CA PHE A 9 7.17 7.58 2.31
C PHE A 9 6.23 8.63 2.88
N CYS A 10 5.19 8.20 3.52
CA CYS A 10 4.31 8.89 4.47
C CYS A 10 3.61 10.19 4.01
N ILE A 11 3.48 10.47 2.72
CA ILE A 11 2.58 11.53 2.32
C ILE A 11 1.13 11.10 2.55
N PRO A 12 0.20 12.02 2.85
CA PRO A 12 -1.19 11.65 3.07
C PRO A 12 -1.84 11.10 1.81
N HIS A 13 -2.73 10.11 1.95
CA HIS A 13 -3.57 9.60 0.86
C HIS A 13 -4.48 10.68 0.29
N GLY A 14 -4.93 11.58 1.13
CA GLY A 14 -5.57 12.80 0.78
C GLY A 14 -7.03 12.72 0.33
N GLY A 15 -7.64 11.56 0.23
CA GLY A 15 -9.05 11.44 -0.21
C GLY A 15 -9.35 12.25 -1.49
N GLY A 16 -8.46 12.24 -2.46
CA GLY A 16 -8.48 13.10 -3.65
C GLY A 16 -7.57 14.32 -3.53
N GLY A 17 -6.76 14.41 -2.47
CA GLY A 17 -5.77 15.48 -2.25
C GLY A 17 -4.55 15.40 -3.18
N PRO A 18 -3.51 16.19 -2.89
CA PRO A 18 -2.36 16.33 -3.79
C PRO A 18 -1.67 14.99 -4.02
N GLY A 19 -1.55 14.61 -5.30
CA GLY A 19 -0.91 13.37 -5.72
C GLY A 19 0.57 13.58 -6.08
N MET A 20 1.40 12.59 -5.72
CA MET A 20 2.79 12.53 -6.15
C MET A 20 3.21 11.07 -6.27
N GLY A 21 3.61 10.67 -7.47
CA GLY A 21 4.07 9.32 -7.78
C GLY A 21 5.30 9.37 -8.68
N PRO A 22 6.52 9.45 -8.13
CA PRO A 22 7.73 9.46 -8.93
C PRO A 22 7.81 8.25 -9.87
N ILE A 23 8.24 8.51 -11.11
CA ILE A 23 8.44 7.47 -12.12
C ILE A 23 9.92 7.46 -12.51
N ALA A 24 10.51 6.28 -12.50
CA ALA A 24 11.83 6.03 -13.06
C ALA A 24 11.70 5.05 -14.24
N CYS A 25 12.35 5.35 -15.33
CA CYS A 25 12.36 4.50 -16.52
C CYS A 25 13.79 4.18 -16.99
N ALA A 26 13.93 3.08 -17.73
CA ALA A 26 15.17 2.76 -18.40
C ALA A 26 15.46 3.77 -19.53
N LYS A 27 16.75 3.97 -19.86
CA LYS A 27 17.21 4.99 -20.82
C LYS A 27 16.47 4.96 -22.17
N HIS A 28 16.16 3.78 -22.67
CA HIS A 28 15.47 3.61 -23.98
C HIS A 28 14.01 4.07 -23.96
N LEU A 29 13.40 4.28 -22.78
CA LEU A 29 12.03 4.77 -22.62
C LEU A 29 11.95 6.26 -22.34
N LYS A 30 13.10 6.94 -22.11
CA LYS A 30 13.15 8.35 -21.76
C LYS A 30 12.40 9.24 -22.75
N ASP A 31 12.56 9.00 -24.04
CA ASP A 31 11.99 9.83 -25.10
C ASP A 31 10.45 9.73 -25.19
N PHE A 32 9.86 8.72 -24.57
CA PHE A 32 8.41 8.47 -24.58
C PHE A 32 7.71 8.96 -23.30
N LEU A 33 8.44 9.59 -22.40
CA LEU A 33 7.84 10.17 -21.18
C LEU A 33 6.86 11.29 -21.56
N PRO A 34 5.88 11.57 -20.66
CA PRO A 34 4.98 12.70 -20.84
C PRO A 34 5.72 14.01 -21.08
N THR A 35 5.22 14.82 -21.99
CA THR A 35 5.70 16.18 -22.23
C THR A 35 4.79 17.20 -21.57
N HIS A 36 5.26 18.44 -21.42
CA HIS A 36 4.46 19.53 -20.89
C HIS A 36 4.96 20.88 -21.39
N GLN A 37 4.05 21.81 -21.66
CA GLN A 37 4.40 23.15 -22.16
C GLN A 37 5.44 23.92 -21.32
N HIS A 38 5.51 23.62 -20.03
CA HIS A 38 6.44 24.26 -19.09
C HIS A 38 7.79 23.52 -18.94
N LEU A 39 8.01 22.45 -19.66
CA LEU A 39 9.26 21.67 -19.57
C LEU A 39 10.35 22.13 -20.56
N GLY A 40 10.01 22.98 -21.53
CA GLY A 40 10.98 23.48 -22.52
C GLY A 40 11.80 22.36 -23.17
N ASP A 41 13.12 22.47 -23.12
CA ASP A 41 14.07 21.54 -23.71
C ASP A 41 14.08 20.13 -23.07
N LEU A 42 13.37 19.93 -21.96
CA LEU A 42 13.20 18.61 -21.35
C LEU A 42 12.17 17.76 -22.11
N ASN A 43 11.37 18.37 -22.99
CA ASN A 43 10.42 17.66 -23.82
C ASN A 43 11.12 16.87 -24.92
N SER A 44 10.65 15.66 -25.17
CA SER A 44 11.01 14.88 -26.34
C SER A 44 9.96 15.03 -27.44
N SER A 45 10.39 15.08 -28.70
CA SER A 45 9.48 15.07 -29.86
C SER A 45 8.67 13.77 -30.01
N LYS A 46 9.09 12.70 -29.31
CA LYS A 46 8.41 11.40 -29.24
C LYS A 46 7.52 11.25 -28.01
N GLY A 47 7.47 12.27 -27.15
CA GLY A 47 6.68 12.23 -25.92
C GLY A 47 5.17 12.20 -26.19
N MET A 48 4.43 11.64 -25.25
CA MET A 48 3.00 11.34 -25.42
C MET A 48 2.06 12.52 -25.11
N GLY A 49 2.57 13.69 -24.86
CA GLY A 49 1.77 14.86 -24.44
C GLY A 49 1.63 15.01 -22.94
N SER A 50 0.91 16.02 -22.51
CA SER A 50 0.68 16.30 -21.07
C SER A 50 -0.32 15.33 -20.48
N VAL A 51 -0.01 14.76 -19.32
CA VAL A 51 -0.89 13.85 -18.56
C VAL A 51 -1.55 14.51 -17.36
N SER A 52 -1.07 15.68 -16.96
CA SER A 52 -1.63 16.48 -15.85
C SER A 52 -1.41 17.97 -16.08
N ALA A 53 -2.16 18.81 -15.37
CA ALA A 53 -2.03 20.25 -15.44
C ALA A 53 -0.67 20.77 -14.91
N ALA A 54 -0.08 20.08 -13.94
CA ALA A 54 1.24 20.39 -13.38
C ALA A 54 2.25 19.32 -13.80
N PRO A 55 3.41 19.68 -14.40
CA PRO A 55 4.38 18.71 -14.93
C PRO A 55 5.02 17.84 -13.84
N TRP A 56 5.13 18.37 -12.63
CA TRP A 56 5.77 17.71 -11.49
C TRP A 56 4.77 17.28 -10.42
N GLY A 57 3.47 17.19 -10.75
CA GLY A 57 2.42 16.89 -9.78
C GLY A 57 2.37 17.94 -8.65
N SER A 58 2.03 17.51 -7.44
CA SER A 58 1.98 18.36 -6.25
C SER A 58 3.33 18.40 -5.54
N ALA A 59 4.33 19.01 -6.15
CA ALA A 59 5.72 18.96 -5.71
C ALA A 59 5.95 19.45 -4.27
N SER A 60 5.10 20.37 -3.75
CA SER A 60 5.21 20.89 -2.38
C SER A 60 5.11 19.80 -1.30
N ILE A 61 4.40 18.71 -1.55
CA ILE A 61 4.27 17.60 -0.58
C ILE A 61 5.54 16.74 -0.48
N LEU A 62 6.49 16.87 -1.39
CA LEU A 62 7.77 16.15 -1.33
C LEU A 62 8.57 16.46 -0.06
N VAL A 63 8.34 17.64 0.54
CA VAL A 63 8.94 18.03 1.81
C VAL A 63 8.60 17.05 2.92
N ILE A 64 7.38 16.49 2.93
CA ILE A 64 6.94 15.48 3.91
C ILE A 64 7.82 14.22 3.79
N SER A 65 7.93 13.66 2.61
CA SER A 65 8.78 12.49 2.37
C SER A 65 10.26 12.77 2.66
N TRP A 66 10.74 13.95 2.29
CA TRP A 66 12.11 14.36 2.58
C TRP A 66 12.38 14.41 4.09
N MET A 67 11.51 15.03 4.87
CA MET A 67 11.62 15.09 6.34
C MET A 67 11.57 13.69 6.95
N TYR A 68 10.62 12.86 6.51
CA TYR A 68 10.48 11.48 6.98
C TYR A 68 11.76 10.67 6.73
N ILE A 69 12.32 10.74 5.52
CA ILE A 69 13.58 10.06 5.18
C ILE A 69 14.74 10.58 6.02
N LYS A 70 14.80 11.90 6.25
CA LYS A 70 15.86 12.52 7.10
C LYS A 70 15.75 12.08 8.56
N MET A 71 14.55 12.02 9.11
CA MET A 71 14.30 11.60 10.49
C MET A 71 14.60 10.11 10.70
N MET A 72 14.15 9.27 9.79
CA MET A 72 14.29 7.80 9.89
C MET A 72 15.69 7.31 9.54
N GLY A 73 16.33 7.94 8.58
CA GLY A 73 17.58 7.46 7.99
C GLY A 73 17.44 6.07 7.37
N SER A 74 18.52 5.56 6.80
CA SER A 74 18.52 4.25 6.12
C SER A 74 18.21 3.09 7.08
N LYS A 75 18.67 3.16 8.31
CA LYS A 75 18.41 2.13 9.34
C LYS A 75 16.94 2.10 9.75
N GLY A 76 16.36 3.28 10.01
CA GLY A 76 14.94 3.40 10.39
C GLY A 76 14.00 2.93 9.29
N LEU A 77 14.19 3.37 8.06
CA LEU A 77 13.40 2.94 6.90
C LEU A 77 13.46 1.42 6.69
N LYS A 78 14.65 0.83 6.82
CA LYS A 78 14.84 -0.62 6.71
C LYS A 78 14.14 -1.37 7.85
N SER A 79 14.21 -0.82 9.08
CA SER A 79 13.54 -1.39 10.25
C SER A 79 12.02 -1.35 10.08
N ALA A 80 11.44 -0.21 9.69
CA ALA A 80 10.02 -0.05 9.44
C ALA A 80 9.50 -1.09 8.43
N SER A 81 10.17 -1.23 7.29
CA SER A 81 9.79 -2.23 6.27
C SER A 81 9.87 -3.67 6.78
N ARG A 82 10.88 -3.99 7.59
CA ARG A 82 11.02 -5.33 8.19
C ARG A 82 9.92 -5.64 9.20
N ILE A 83 9.56 -4.65 10.03
CA ILE A 83 8.50 -4.80 11.03
C ILE A 83 7.15 -4.95 10.34
N SER A 84 6.85 -4.17 9.31
CA SER A 84 5.63 -4.34 8.53
C SER A 84 5.47 -5.78 8.00
N ILE A 85 6.53 -6.33 7.42
CA ILE A 85 6.52 -7.71 6.91
C ILE A 85 6.38 -8.72 8.06
N LEU A 86 7.09 -8.51 9.17
CA LEU A 86 6.99 -9.37 10.35
C LEU A 86 5.58 -9.40 10.91
N ASN A 87 4.97 -8.25 11.10
CA ASN A 87 3.61 -8.13 11.64
C ASN A 87 2.57 -8.82 10.74
N ALA A 88 2.65 -8.61 9.42
CA ALA A 88 1.76 -9.27 8.46
C ALA A 88 1.93 -10.80 8.49
N ASN A 89 3.15 -11.29 8.58
CA ASN A 89 3.41 -12.73 8.67
C ASN A 89 2.96 -13.32 10.00
N TYR A 90 3.09 -12.59 11.10
CA TYR A 90 2.59 -13.01 12.40
C TYR A 90 1.06 -13.18 12.38
N ILE A 91 0.33 -12.18 11.90
CA ILE A 91 -1.13 -12.26 11.71
C ILE A 91 -1.49 -13.42 10.78
N SER A 92 -0.85 -13.49 9.62
CA SER A 92 -1.08 -14.56 8.63
C SER A 92 -0.92 -15.93 9.26
N LYS A 93 0.13 -16.15 10.04
CA LYS A 93 0.39 -17.42 10.71
C LYS A 93 -0.68 -17.76 11.75
N LYS A 94 -1.07 -16.80 12.61
CA LYS A 94 -2.13 -17.01 13.59
C LYS A 94 -3.48 -17.30 12.95
N LEU A 95 -3.85 -16.53 11.94
CA LEU A 95 -5.13 -16.70 11.25
C LEU A 95 -5.19 -17.96 10.39
N SER A 96 -4.06 -18.44 9.85
CA SER A 96 -4.01 -19.62 8.99
C SER A 96 -4.44 -20.92 9.69
N GLU A 97 -4.52 -20.94 11.01
CA GLU A 97 -5.06 -22.07 11.77
C GLU A 97 -6.57 -22.28 11.54
N LYS A 98 -7.30 -21.21 11.22
CA LYS A 98 -8.77 -21.22 11.07
C LYS A 98 -9.26 -20.70 9.73
N TYR A 99 -8.48 -19.85 9.07
CA TYR A 99 -8.85 -19.16 7.84
C TYR A 99 -7.83 -19.42 6.75
N LYS A 100 -8.28 -19.52 5.53
CA LYS A 100 -7.38 -19.71 4.39
C LYS A 100 -6.69 -18.38 4.05
N VAL A 101 -5.37 -18.34 4.13
CA VAL A 101 -4.55 -17.28 3.53
C VAL A 101 -4.43 -17.56 2.03
N LEU A 102 -4.87 -16.61 1.21
CA LEU A 102 -5.08 -16.89 -0.22
C LEU A 102 -3.77 -16.87 -1.01
N TYR A 103 -2.89 -15.91 -0.78
CA TYR A 103 -1.64 -15.77 -1.52
C TYR A 103 -0.44 -15.78 -0.59
N THR A 104 0.48 -16.69 -0.86
CA THR A 104 1.76 -16.78 -0.15
C THR A 104 2.90 -16.98 -1.14
N GLY A 105 4.10 -16.62 -0.74
CA GLY A 105 5.32 -16.96 -1.46
C GLY A 105 5.68 -18.44 -1.29
N LYS A 106 6.80 -18.87 -1.90
CA LYS A 106 7.27 -20.25 -1.91
C LYS A 106 7.45 -20.87 -0.51
N ASN A 107 7.77 -20.07 0.49
CA ASN A 107 7.99 -20.50 1.87
C ASN A 107 6.76 -20.31 2.77
N GLY A 108 5.57 -20.07 2.20
CA GLY A 108 4.35 -19.82 2.95
C GLY A 108 4.26 -18.45 3.61
N ASN A 109 5.21 -17.53 3.35
CA ASN A 109 5.21 -16.17 3.88
C ASN A 109 4.45 -15.21 2.97
N VAL A 110 3.92 -14.16 3.58
CA VAL A 110 3.31 -13.00 2.91
C VAL A 110 4.27 -11.80 2.90
N ALA A 111 3.93 -10.74 2.14
CA ALA A 111 4.66 -9.48 2.15
C ALA A 111 4.24 -8.62 3.38
N HIS A 112 3.85 -7.37 3.18
CA HIS A 112 3.40 -6.45 4.23
C HIS A 112 1.89 -6.54 4.53
N GLU A 113 1.18 -7.39 3.81
CA GLU A 113 -0.26 -7.61 3.91
C GLU A 113 -0.58 -9.09 3.73
N CYS A 114 -1.70 -9.54 4.26
CA CYS A 114 -2.21 -10.89 4.02
C CYS A 114 -3.67 -10.85 3.55
N ILE A 115 -4.01 -11.75 2.64
CA ILE A 115 -5.34 -11.87 2.06
C ILE A 115 -6.04 -13.08 2.66
N ILE A 116 -7.12 -12.85 3.38
CA ILE A 116 -7.94 -13.90 4.00
C ILE A 116 -9.18 -14.18 3.16
N ASP A 117 -9.37 -15.44 2.82
CA ASP A 117 -10.51 -15.92 2.05
C ASP A 117 -11.74 -16.11 2.94
N ILE A 118 -12.75 -15.27 2.75
CA ILE A 118 -14.01 -15.29 3.53
C ILE A 118 -15.11 -16.11 2.84
N ARG A 119 -14.92 -16.51 1.59
CA ARG A 119 -15.95 -17.24 0.82
C ARG A 119 -16.44 -18.51 1.51
N PRO A 120 -15.59 -19.36 2.15
CA PRO A 120 -16.07 -20.53 2.87
C PRO A 120 -16.93 -20.21 4.09
N ILE A 121 -16.73 -19.06 4.72
CA ILE A 121 -17.56 -18.57 5.83
C ILE A 121 -18.91 -18.12 5.29
N LYS A 122 -18.90 -17.34 4.22
CA LYS A 122 -20.12 -16.84 3.56
C LYS A 122 -21.03 -17.99 3.12
N GLU A 123 -20.46 -19.05 2.54
CA GLU A 123 -21.22 -20.25 2.12
C GLU A 123 -21.91 -20.97 3.29
N LYS A 124 -21.26 -21.01 4.46
CA LYS A 124 -21.77 -21.75 5.63
C LYS A 124 -22.70 -20.94 6.51
N SER A 125 -22.51 -19.64 6.63
CA SER A 125 -23.17 -18.79 7.63
C SER A 125 -23.84 -17.57 7.05
N SER A 126 -23.72 -17.31 5.75
CA SER A 126 -24.17 -16.07 5.07
C SER A 126 -23.46 -14.80 5.57
N ILE A 127 -22.42 -14.91 6.43
CA ILE A 127 -21.63 -13.76 6.88
C ILE A 127 -20.69 -13.33 5.74
N THR A 128 -20.78 -12.05 5.40
CA THR A 128 -20.00 -11.45 4.30
C THR A 128 -18.71 -10.79 4.80
N GLU A 129 -17.83 -10.46 3.87
CA GLU A 129 -16.66 -9.62 4.14
C GLU A 129 -17.04 -8.24 4.69
N GLU A 130 -18.18 -7.70 4.28
CA GLU A 130 -18.71 -6.44 4.80
C GLU A 130 -19.17 -6.55 6.26
N ASP A 131 -19.82 -7.64 6.62
CA ASP A 131 -20.25 -7.90 8.01
C ASP A 131 -19.03 -8.00 8.94
N ILE A 132 -17.97 -8.70 8.49
CA ILE A 132 -16.72 -8.81 9.25
C ILE A 132 -16.06 -7.44 9.40
N ALA A 133 -15.97 -6.66 8.31
CA ALA A 133 -15.36 -5.34 8.34
C ALA A 133 -16.10 -4.40 9.30
N LYS A 134 -17.44 -4.38 9.25
CA LYS A 134 -18.30 -3.61 10.19
C LYS A 134 -18.11 -4.07 11.63
N ARG A 135 -18.01 -5.37 11.85
CA ARG A 135 -17.78 -5.91 13.20
C ARG A 135 -16.40 -5.54 13.75
N LEU A 136 -15.39 -5.48 12.91
CA LEU A 136 -14.06 -4.99 13.33
C LEU A 136 -14.10 -3.51 13.73
N ILE A 137 -14.90 -2.68 13.06
CA ILE A 137 -15.13 -1.28 13.48
C ILE A 137 -15.76 -1.23 14.88
N ASP A 138 -16.73 -2.10 15.20
CA ASP A 138 -17.32 -2.17 16.53
C ASP A 138 -16.29 -2.50 17.63
N TYR A 139 -15.23 -3.25 17.27
CA TYR A 139 -14.12 -3.55 18.15
C TYR A 139 -13.03 -2.47 18.16
N GLY A 140 -13.25 -1.36 17.46
CA GLY A 140 -12.33 -0.21 17.43
C GLY A 140 -11.18 -0.34 16.43
N TYR A 141 -11.29 -1.24 15.44
CA TYR A 141 -10.29 -1.36 14.37
C TYR A 141 -10.69 -0.56 13.14
N HIS A 142 -9.71 -0.10 12.39
CA HIS A 142 -9.94 0.34 11.02
C HIS A 142 -10.30 -0.87 10.16
N ALA A 143 -11.40 -0.78 9.41
CA ALA A 143 -11.86 -1.88 8.58
C ALA A 143 -10.81 -2.27 7.53
N PRO A 144 -10.53 -3.57 7.35
CA PRO A 144 -9.66 -4.04 6.27
C PRO A 144 -10.25 -3.71 4.90
N THR A 145 -9.39 -3.62 3.89
CA THR A 145 -9.84 -3.54 2.49
C THR A 145 -10.59 -4.81 2.12
N MET A 146 -11.81 -4.65 1.60
CA MET A 146 -12.69 -5.75 1.23
C MET A 146 -12.62 -6.07 -0.26
N SER A 147 -12.79 -7.34 -0.61
CA SER A 147 -12.94 -7.81 -2.00
C SER A 147 -11.83 -7.34 -2.94
N TRP A 148 -10.62 -7.26 -2.44
CA TRP A 148 -9.43 -6.94 -3.19
C TRP A 148 -8.23 -7.83 -2.75
N PRO A 149 -7.44 -8.39 -3.67
CA PRO A 149 -7.59 -8.38 -5.14
C PRO A 149 -8.68 -9.31 -5.70
N VAL A 150 -9.32 -10.08 -4.85
CA VAL A 150 -10.36 -11.05 -5.22
C VAL A 150 -11.63 -10.79 -4.42
N SER A 151 -12.80 -10.88 -5.08
CA SER A 151 -14.09 -10.78 -4.41
C SER A 151 -14.25 -11.83 -3.31
N GLY A 152 -14.84 -11.44 -2.18
CA GLY A 152 -15.05 -12.32 -1.03
C GLY A 152 -13.80 -12.52 -0.17
N THR A 153 -12.89 -11.56 -0.17
CA THR A 153 -11.67 -11.58 0.67
C THR A 153 -11.57 -10.32 1.52
N ILE A 154 -10.75 -10.38 2.54
CA ILE A 154 -10.29 -9.20 3.29
C ILE A 154 -8.76 -9.12 3.24
N MET A 155 -8.24 -7.91 3.10
CA MET A 155 -6.82 -7.61 3.11
C MET A 155 -6.43 -6.97 4.44
N ILE A 156 -5.54 -7.59 5.17
CA ILE A 156 -5.07 -7.13 6.47
C ILE A 156 -3.65 -6.61 6.32
N GLU A 157 -3.47 -5.32 6.62
CA GLU A 157 -2.19 -4.61 6.53
C GLU A 157 -1.89 -3.94 7.88
N PRO A 158 -1.17 -4.62 8.80
CA PRO A 158 -0.93 -4.10 10.14
C PRO A 158 0.07 -2.94 10.20
N THR A 159 0.85 -2.73 9.15
CA THR A 159 1.96 -1.76 9.07
C THR A 159 3.07 -1.99 10.11
N GLU A 160 4.00 -1.03 10.25
CA GLU A 160 5.06 -1.03 11.27
C GLU A 160 4.65 -0.33 12.55
N SER A 161 3.53 0.38 12.57
CA SER A 161 3.10 1.19 13.70
C SER A 161 2.37 0.42 14.79
N GLU A 162 1.85 -0.77 14.46
CA GLU A 162 1.16 -1.60 15.45
C GLU A 162 2.15 -2.38 16.31
N ASN A 163 1.93 -2.37 17.63
CA ASN A 163 2.68 -3.17 18.56
C ASN A 163 2.11 -4.60 18.69
N LEU A 164 2.85 -5.49 19.34
CA LEU A 164 2.45 -6.89 19.45
C LEU A 164 1.14 -7.08 20.23
N GLU A 165 0.91 -6.28 21.27
CA GLU A 165 -0.30 -6.35 22.09
C GLU A 165 -1.54 -6.02 21.25
N GLU A 166 -1.48 -4.98 20.41
CA GLU A 166 -2.56 -4.59 19.52
C GLU A 166 -2.81 -5.64 18.43
N ILE A 167 -1.73 -6.23 17.89
CA ILE A 167 -1.84 -7.32 16.92
C ILE A 167 -2.45 -8.59 17.55
N ASP A 168 -2.11 -8.88 18.79
CA ASP A 168 -2.69 -10.03 19.52
C ASP A 168 -4.15 -9.79 19.92
N ARG A 169 -4.53 -8.54 20.15
CA ARG A 169 -5.93 -8.15 20.39
C ARG A 169 -6.80 -8.31 19.15
N PHE A 170 -6.23 -8.01 17.97
CA PHE A 170 -6.89 -8.19 16.68
C PHE A 170 -7.13 -9.69 16.38
#